data_6a7fb2e7abd07b7c8e474f72aab47518
#
_entry.id   6a7fb2e7abd07b7c8e474f72aab47518
#
_cell.length_a   1.000
_cell.length_b   1.000
_cell.length_c   1.000
_cell.angle_alpha   90.00
_cell.angle_beta   90.00
_cell.angle_gamma   90.00
#
_symmetry.space_group_name_H-M   'P 1'
#
loop_
_entity.id
_entity.type
_entity.pdbx_description
1 polymer ?
#
loop_
_entity_poly.entity_id
_entity_poly.type
_entity_poly.pdbx_seq_one_letter_code
_entity_poly.pdbx_strand_id
1 'polypeptide(L)'
;TTWLPNPKSLPHRIQIFSALMGMLVDLWEYTGEKHYLEKAAHIADYLCSDKIQGPDGAYRSQGTHYTAVIYTAKSMLELVAAEEKLIANPVWKERHERHLNSARKAVDDLCGRLDDIETEGDMTFEDGMITCSALQLGMYGLQTTEPSQQKKYSEAARYLMDKHKCLEQLLIPDCRMRGATLRYWEALDVYFIPNQAMNSPHGWTAWKIYASYYLYLLTGEEFYLTDFMDTLGACAQIMREDGNLRWGFIPDPYIEAKLYVENPEQKHHGLVVDSIVGEQYLDMISPWLRPDDENTICQFKERGGAGDNTVQEIFKVMEECALTSAYVLIRKDGSILAYNCQVHKKNGTLHIIPDEAIISKVHLNTARKTNISIQATGKKIRAKSVLGCKWIELN
;
A
#
# COMPACT_ATOMS: atom_id res chain seq x y z
N THR A 1 -17.89 -16.33 -24.39
CA THR A 1 -16.55 -15.96 -24.85
C THR A 1 -15.61 -15.89 -23.65
N THR A 2 -14.73 -16.79 -23.62
CA THR A 2 -13.80 -17.20 -22.59
C THR A 2 -12.79 -16.12 -22.22
N TRP A 3 -13.20 -15.26 -21.31
CA TRP A 3 -12.29 -14.35 -20.63
C TRP A 3 -11.54 -15.02 -19.48
N LEU A 4 -12.01 -16.18 -19.05
CA LEU A 4 -11.28 -16.96 -18.07
C LEU A 4 -10.08 -17.60 -18.77
N PRO A 5 -8.89 -17.39 -18.22
CA PRO A 5 -7.70 -18.01 -18.74
C PRO A 5 -7.84 -19.51 -18.73
N ASN A 6 -7.14 -20.12 -19.67
CA ASN A 6 -7.04 -21.58 -19.68
C ASN A 6 -6.62 -22.07 -18.29
N PRO A 7 -7.41 -22.94 -17.62
CA PRO A 7 -7.08 -23.46 -16.30
C PRO A 7 -5.68 -24.09 -16.20
N LYS A 8 -5.11 -24.51 -17.32
CA LYS A 8 -3.74 -25.05 -17.38
C LYS A 8 -2.64 -23.98 -17.24
N SER A 9 -2.97 -22.71 -17.50
CA SER A 9 -2.00 -21.60 -17.36
C SER A 9 -2.19 -20.78 -16.08
N LEU A 10 -3.26 -21.02 -15.33
CA LEU A 10 -3.60 -20.31 -14.12
C LEU A 10 -2.54 -20.40 -13.01
N PRO A 11 -1.95 -21.56 -12.72
CA PRO A 11 -0.96 -21.67 -11.66
C PRO A 11 0.24 -20.73 -11.82
N HIS A 12 0.60 -20.41 -13.06
CA HIS A 12 1.72 -19.51 -13.36
C HIS A 12 1.38 -18.02 -13.31
N ARG A 13 0.11 -17.67 -13.08
CA ARG A 13 -0.37 -16.30 -13.21
C ARG A 13 -1.30 -15.87 -12.06
N ILE A 14 -1.14 -16.49 -10.91
CA ILE A 14 -1.97 -16.22 -9.74
C ILE A 14 -2.03 -14.73 -9.39
N GLN A 15 -0.91 -14.02 -9.45
CA GLN A 15 -0.84 -12.58 -9.20
C GLN A 15 -1.66 -11.79 -10.22
N ILE A 16 -1.53 -12.09 -11.51
CA ILE A 16 -2.26 -11.39 -12.58
C ILE A 16 -3.78 -11.57 -12.42
N PHE A 17 -4.22 -12.78 -12.04
CA PHE A 17 -5.64 -13.03 -11.81
C PHE A 17 -6.15 -12.33 -10.55
N SER A 18 -5.33 -12.29 -9.53
CA SER A 18 -5.66 -11.58 -8.30
C SER A 18 -5.75 -10.08 -8.54
N ALA A 19 -4.80 -9.49 -9.28
CA ALA A 19 -4.87 -8.09 -9.70
C ALA A 19 -6.10 -7.80 -10.57
N LEU A 20 -6.41 -8.69 -11.53
CA LEU A 20 -7.63 -8.57 -12.34
C LEU A 20 -8.90 -8.66 -11.47
N MET A 21 -8.91 -9.50 -10.45
CA MET A 21 -10.03 -9.59 -9.51
C MET A 21 -10.26 -8.25 -8.80
N GLY A 22 -9.21 -7.63 -8.25
CA GLY A 22 -9.30 -6.31 -7.62
C GLY A 22 -9.78 -5.24 -8.60
N MET A 23 -9.23 -5.18 -9.81
CA MET A 23 -9.70 -4.25 -10.85
C MET A 23 -11.19 -4.45 -11.20
N LEU A 24 -11.68 -5.68 -11.23
CA LEU A 24 -13.09 -5.96 -11.49
C LEU A 24 -14.00 -5.52 -10.34
N VAL A 25 -13.52 -5.58 -9.10
CA VAL A 25 -14.23 -4.99 -7.95
C VAL A 25 -14.31 -3.48 -8.08
N ASP A 26 -13.22 -2.80 -8.41
CA ASP A 26 -13.19 -1.35 -8.61
C ASP A 26 -14.16 -0.93 -9.74
N LEU A 27 -14.17 -1.66 -10.87
CA LEU A 27 -15.11 -1.41 -11.97
C LEU A 27 -16.56 -1.58 -11.54
N TRP A 28 -16.88 -2.57 -10.70
CA TRP A 28 -18.21 -2.71 -10.15
C TRP A 28 -18.59 -1.56 -9.22
N GLU A 29 -17.71 -1.14 -8.35
CA GLU A 29 -17.96 -0.03 -7.42
C GLU A 29 -18.20 1.29 -8.17
N TYR A 30 -17.46 1.53 -9.25
CA TYR A 30 -17.59 2.71 -10.06
C TYR A 30 -18.83 2.71 -10.96
N THR A 31 -19.16 1.57 -11.60
CA THR A 31 -20.23 1.49 -12.62
C THR A 31 -21.54 0.96 -12.09
N GLY A 32 -21.54 0.20 -10.99
CA GLY A 32 -22.71 -0.55 -10.49
C GLY A 32 -23.06 -1.79 -11.34
N GLU A 33 -22.27 -2.10 -12.37
CA GLU A 33 -22.57 -3.21 -13.29
C GLU A 33 -22.19 -4.57 -12.68
N LYS A 34 -23.20 -5.37 -12.32
CA LYS A 34 -23.04 -6.65 -11.60
C LYS A 34 -22.12 -7.66 -12.28
N HIS A 35 -22.03 -7.63 -13.59
CA HIS A 35 -21.21 -8.59 -14.32
C HIS A 35 -19.72 -8.49 -14.00
N TYR A 36 -19.22 -7.33 -13.56
CA TYR A 36 -17.85 -7.21 -13.10
C TYR A 36 -17.63 -7.95 -11.78
N LEU A 37 -18.52 -7.76 -10.81
CA LEU A 37 -18.42 -8.47 -9.53
C LEU A 37 -18.61 -9.99 -9.69
N GLU A 38 -19.50 -10.43 -10.58
CA GLU A 38 -19.67 -11.85 -10.90
C GLU A 38 -18.37 -12.46 -11.46
N LYS A 39 -17.66 -11.74 -12.32
CA LYS A 39 -16.36 -12.21 -12.84
C LYS A 39 -15.28 -12.23 -11.76
N ALA A 40 -15.23 -11.21 -10.90
CA ALA A 40 -14.33 -11.19 -9.75
C ALA A 40 -14.56 -12.40 -8.85
N ALA A 41 -15.83 -12.67 -8.51
CA ALA A 41 -16.20 -13.82 -7.68
C ALA A 41 -15.85 -15.17 -8.33
N HIS A 42 -15.92 -15.32 -9.65
CA HIS A 42 -15.46 -16.53 -10.32
C HIS A 42 -13.95 -16.74 -10.22
N ILE A 43 -13.16 -15.67 -10.26
CA ILE A 43 -11.71 -15.75 -10.02
C ILE A 43 -11.48 -16.19 -8.57
N ALA A 44 -12.19 -15.59 -7.61
CA ALA A 44 -12.09 -15.96 -6.19
C ALA A 44 -12.47 -17.42 -5.94
N ASP A 45 -13.56 -17.91 -6.55
CA ASP A 45 -13.96 -19.31 -6.48
C ASP A 45 -12.82 -20.27 -6.89
N TYR A 46 -12.03 -19.87 -7.89
CA TYR A 46 -10.86 -20.65 -8.30
C TYR A 46 -9.70 -20.53 -7.29
N LEU A 47 -9.41 -19.33 -6.80
CA LEU A 47 -8.35 -19.12 -5.82
C LEU A 47 -8.61 -19.86 -4.51
N CYS A 48 -9.87 -20.02 -4.11
CA CYS A 48 -10.30 -20.80 -2.94
C CYS A 48 -10.22 -22.31 -3.15
N SER A 49 -9.95 -22.78 -4.35
CA SER A 49 -9.91 -24.23 -4.63
C SER A 49 -8.62 -24.88 -4.09
N ASP A 50 -8.67 -26.18 -3.82
CA ASP A 50 -7.51 -26.98 -3.39
C ASP A 50 -6.32 -26.96 -4.35
N LYS A 51 -6.51 -26.44 -5.56
CA LYS A 51 -5.45 -26.26 -6.55
C LYS A 51 -4.54 -25.08 -6.24
N ILE A 52 -5.06 -24.09 -5.54
CA ILE A 52 -4.38 -22.83 -5.25
C ILE A 52 -4.20 -22.66 -3.74
N GLN A 53 -5.25 -22.82 -2.94
CA GLN A 53 -5.16 -22.68 -1.50
C GLN A 53 -4.89 -24.04 -0.83
N GLY A 54 -3.74 -24.16 -0.19
CA GLY A 54 -3.36 -25.37 0.53
C GLY A 54 -4.17 -25.58 1.82
N PRO A 55 -4.03 -26.76 2.43
CA PRO A 55 -4.73 -27.09 3.69
C PRO A 55 -4.29 -26.23 4.86
N ASP A 56 -3.08 -25.67 4.80
CA ASP A 56 -2.53 -24.70 5.76
C ASP A 56 -3.07 -23.27 5.54
N GLY A 57 -3.81 -23.04 4.48
CA GLY A 57 -4.40 -21.74 4.15
C GLY A 57 -3.59 -20.89 3.18
N ALA A 58 -2.32 -21.24 2.94
CA ALA A 58 -1.48 -20.48 2.02
C ALA A 58 -1.93 -20.63 0.57
N TYR A 59 -1.93 -19.52 -0.17
CA TYR A 59 -2.06 -19.56 -1.63
C TYR A 59 -0.73 -19.96 -2.24
N ARG A 60 -0.76 -20.92 -3.17
CA ARG A 60 0.44 -21.46 -3.81
C ARG A 60 0.28 -21.61 -5.31
N SER A 61 1.41 -21.43 -5.99
CA SER A 61 1.56 -21.82 -7.39
C SER A 61 2.90 -22.52 -7.55
N GLN A 62 2.87 -23.76 -8.04
CA GLN A 62 4.07 -24.58 -8.26
C GLN A 62 5.00 -24.70 -7.05
N GLY A 63 4.44 -24.80 -5.86
CA GLY A 63 5.20 -24.89 -4.62
C GLY A 63 5.58 -23.54 -4.00
N THR A 64 5.50 -22.45 -4.75
CA THR A 64 5.80 -21.11 -4.26
C THR A 64 4.63 -20.53 -3.49
N HIS A 65 4.91 -19.89 -2.35
CA HIS A 65 3.94 -19.17 -1.56
C HIS A 65 3.62 -17.81 -2.20
N TYR A 66 2.32 -17.52 -2.33
CA TYR A 66 1.83 -16.23 -2.83
C TYR A 66 0.98 -15.47 -1.80
N THR A 67 0.87 -15.96 -0.58
CA THR A 67 0.07 -15.27 0.46
C THR A 67 0.67 -13.93 0.84
N ALA A 68 2.00 -13.86 0.92
CA ALA A 68 2.71 -12.61 1.21
C ALA A 68 2.79 -11.67 0.01
N VAL A 69 2.47 -12.12 -1.19
CA VAL A 69 2.42 -11.28 -2.38
C VAL A 69 1.09 -10.54 -2.42
N ILE A 70 1.13 -9.25 -2.68
CA ILE A 70 0.05 -8.31 -2.46
C ILE A 70 -1.30 -8.73 -3.03
N TYR A 71 -1.34 -9.17 -4.27
CA TYR A 71 -2.61 -9.19 -4.98
C TYR A 71 -3.56 -10.28 -4.52
N THR A 72 -3.07 -11.42 -4.05
CA THR A 72 -3.94 -12.58 -3.84
C THR A 72 -4.87 -12.35 -2.66
N ALA A 73 -4.36 -12.15 -1.47
CA ALA A 73 -5.20 -11.97 -0.30
C ALA A 73 -5.80 -10.55 -0.22
N LYS A 74 -5.09 -9.50 -0.67
CA LYS A 74 -5.63 -8.14 -0.73
C LYS A 74 -6.88 -8.08 -1.61
N SER A 75 -6.79 -8.52 -2.85
CA SER A 75 -7.94 -8.50 -3.77
C SER A 75 -9.09 -9.40 -3.32
N MET A 76 -8.78 -10.51 -2.62
CA MET A 76 -9.81 -11.33 -1.97
C MET A 76 -10.54 -10.55 -0.88
N LEU A 77 -9.84 -9.77 -0.07
CA LEU A 77 -10.44 -8.95 0.98
C LEU A 77 -11.26 -7.79 0.42
N GLU A 78 -10.83 -7.18 -0.68
CA GLU A 78 -11.61 -6.19 -1.41
C GLU A 78 -12.92 -6.79 -1.95
N LEU A 79 -12.84 -7.96 -2.55
CA LEU A 79 -14.02 -8.68 -3.03
C LEU A 79 -14.98 -9.02 -1.87
N VAL A 80 -14.48 -9.52 -0.76
CA VAL A 80 -15.29 -9.85 0.44
C VAL A 80 -16.05 -8.62 0.93
N ALA A 81 -15.38 -7.46 0.99
CA ALA A 81 -16.03 -6.19 1.38
C ALA A 81 -17.11 -5.75 0.37
N ALA A 82 -16.90 -6.02 -0.91
CA ALA A 82 -17.91 -5.76 -1.95
C ALA A 82 -19.11 -6.71 -1.84
N GLU A 83 -18.87 -8.00 -1.62
CA GLU A 83 -19.90 -9.03 -1.47
C GLU A 83 -20.77 -8.80 -0.23
N GLU A 84 -20.20 -8.27 0.87
CA GLU A 84 -20.95 -7.92 2.08
C GLU A 84 -22.14 -7.00 1.79
N LYS A 85 -22.03 -6.11 0.82
CA LYS A 85 -23.11 -5.22 0.39
C LYS A 85 -24.29 -5.98 -0.25
N LEU A 86 -24.09 -7.26 -0.62
CA LEU A 86 -25.06 -8.09 -1.36
C LEU A 86 -25.55 -9.32 -0.61
N ILE A 87 -25.19 -9.55 0.65
CA ILE A 87 -25.52 -10.74 1.46
C ILE A 87 -27.02 -10.96 1.68
N ALA A 88 -27.87 -9.99 1.37
CA ALA A 88 -29.32 -10.20 1.33
C ALA A 88 -29.73 -11.24 0.26
N ASN A 89 -28.90 -11.46 -0.76
CA ASN A 89 -29.08 -12.50 -1.75
C ASN A 89 -28.35 -13.78 -1.28
N PRO A 90 -29.05 -14.94 -1.20
CA PRO A 90 -28.46 -16.17 -0.69
C PRO A 90 -27.20 -16.65 -1.45
N VAL A 91 -27.14 -16.44 -2.77
CA VAL A 91 -25.96 -16.81 -3.57
C VAL A 91 -24.74 -15.97 -3.21
N TRP A 92 -24.93 -14.68 -3.02
CA TRP A 92 -23.85 -13.77 -2.61
C TRP A 92 -23.44 -14.01 -1.16
N LYS A 93 -24.38 -14.35 -0.30
CA LYS A 93 -24.08 -14.73 1.09
C LYS A 93 -23.17 -15.97 1.16
N GLU A 94 -23.49 -17.00 0.40
CA GLU A 94 -22.67 -18.23 0.35
C GLU A 94 -21.25 -17.93 -0.20
N ARG A 95 -21.14 -17.11 -1.24
CA ARG A 95 -19.84 -16.68 -1.80
C ARG A 95 -19.04 -15.90 -0.78
N HIS A 96 -19.66 -14.89 -0.17
CA HIS A 96 -19.02 -14.07 0.87
C HIS A 96 -18.47 -14.93 2.01
N GLU A 97 -19.26 -15.85 2.55
CA GLU A 97 -18.82 -16.75 3.62
C GLU A 97 -17.63 -17.63 3.20
N ARG A 98 -17.64 -18.13 1.98
CA ARG A 98 -16.56 -18.96 1.42
C ARG A 98 -15.28 -18.13 1.20
N HIS A 99 -15.38 -16.97 0.58
CA HIS A 99 -14.25 -16.10 0.27
C HIS A 99 -13.65 -15.51 1.55
N LEU A 100 -14.49 -15.07 2.50
CA LEU A 100 -14.06 -14.62 3.82
C LEU A 100 -13.30 -15.71 4.58
N ASN A 101 -13.80 -16.95 4.55
CA ASN A 101 -13.11 -18.06 5.18
C ASN A 101 -11.76 -18.37 4.51
N SER A 102 -11.68 -18.25 3.20
CA SER A 102 -10.41 -18.37 2.46
C SER A 102 -9.42 -17.27 2.87
N ALA A 103 -9.85 -16.01 2.89
CA ALA A 103 -9.03 -14.90 3.35
C ALA A 103 -8.56 -15.11 4.81
N ARG A 104 -9.45 -15.59 5.70
CA ARG A 104 -9.09 -15.90 7.09
C ARG A 104 -7.97 -16.93 7.17
N LYS A 105 -8.06 -18.02 6.42
CA LYS A 105 -7.01 -19.03 6.39
C LYS A 105 -5.68 -18.47 5.90
N ALA A 106 -5.71 -17.58 4.91
CA ALA A 106 -4.51 -16.93 4.38
C ALA A 106 -3.84 -16.02 5.41
N VAL A 107 -4.60 -15.20 6.13
CA VAL A 107 -4.01 -14.34 7.19
C VAL A 107 -3.59 -15.15 8.42
N ASP A 108 -4.23 -16.29 8.70
CA ASP A 108 -3.78 -17.21 9.74
C ASP A 108 -2.44 -17.88 9.37
N ASP A 109 -2.22 -18.22 8.09
CA ASP A 109 -0.92 -18.67 7.58
C ASP A 109 0.16 -17.59 7.83
N LEU A 110 -0.11 -16.34 7.47
CA LEU A 110 0.82 -15.24 7.72
C LEU A 110 1.14 -15.06 9.22
N CYS A 111 0.13 -15.17 10.08
CA CYS A 111 0.35 -15.14 11.54
C CYS A 111 1.22 -16.29 12.05
N GLY A 112 1.19 -17.42 11.39
CA GLY A 112 1.99 -18.60 11.75
C GLY A 112 3.47 -18.50 11.42
N ARG A 113 3.88 -17.52 10.57
CA ARG A 113 5.24 -17.42 10.04
C ARG A 113 5.77 -15.99 9.95
N LEU A 114 5.50 -15.17 10.97
CA LEU A 114 5.92 -13.76 11.01
C LEU A 114 7.45 -13.54 10.94
N ASP A 115 8.24 -14.56 11.28
CA ASP A 115 9.69 -14.53 11.19
C ASP A 115 10.23 -15.11 9.90
N ASP A 116 9.34 -15.67 9.07
CA ASP A 116 9.69 -16.35 7.82
C ASP A 116 8.59 -16.09 6.78
N ILE A 117 8.55 -14.86 6.27
CA ILE A 117 7.63 -14.47 5.20
C ILE A 117 8.23 -14.89 3.85
N GLU A 118 8.41 -16.20 3.69
CA GLU A 118 8.86 -16.77 2.42
C GLU A 118 7.82 -16.55 1.32
N THR A 119 8.31 -16.20 0.13
CA THR A 119 7.51 -15.99 -1.06
C THR A 119 8.30 -16.38 -2.32
N GLU A 120 8.10 -15.73 -3.43
CA GLU A 120 8.85 -15.99 -4.65
C GLU A 120 10.33 -15.64 -4.48
N GLY A 121 11.20 -16.63 -4.63
CA GLY A 121 12.63 -16.52 -4.40
C GLY A 121 13.06 -16.88 -2.97
N ASP A 122 14.35 -16.75 -2.70
CA ASP A 122 14.99 -17.21 -1.46
C ASP A 122 14.97 -16.15 -0.34
N MET A 123 14.16 -15.10 -0.46
CA MET A 123 14.17 -13.96 0.45
C MET A 123 12.97 -13.98 1.38
N THR A 124 13.25 -13.94 2.67
CA THR A 124 12.25 -13.97 3.74
C THR A 124 12.01 -12.60 4.35
N PHE A 125 12.82 -11.61 4.01
CA PHE A 125 12.76 -10.27 4.59
C PHE A 125 12.99 -9.20 3.51
N GLU A 126 11.92 -8.79 2.88
CA GLU A 126 11.93 -7.83 1.77
C GLU A 126 10.77 -6.85 1.96
N ASP A 127 11.00 -5.59 1.57
CA ASP A 127 10.05 -4.49 1.73
C ASP A 127 8.61 -4.86 1.35
N GLY A 128 8.43 -5.29 0.13
CA GLY A 128 7.11 -5.61 -0.39
C GLY A 128 6.43 -6.76 0.35
N MET A 129 7.17 -7.80 0.70
CA MET A 129 6.59 -9.00 1.31
C MET A 129 6.12 -8.74 2.74
N ILE A 130 6.92 -7.99 3.50
CA ILE A 130 6.58 -7.62 4.87
C ILE A 130 5.38 -6.68 4.88
N THR A 131 5.42 -5.64 4.06
CA THR A 131 4.34 -4.65 4.01
C THR A 131 3.05 -5.22 3.45
N CYS A 132 3.12 -6.09 2.42
CA CYS A 132 1.96 -6.82 1.92
C CYS A 132 1.33 -7.73 2.97
N SER A 133 2.15 -8.42 3.75
CA SER A 133 1.65 -9.26 4.83
C SER A 133 0.97 -8.41 5.91
N ALA A 134 1.60 -7.31 6.32
CA ALA A 134 1.04 -6.40 7.32
C ALA A 134 -0.28 -5.77 6.88
N LEU A 135 -0.37 -5.32 5.62
CA LEU A 135 -1.61 -4.73 5.09
C LEU A 135 -2.77 -5.73 5.07
N GLN A 136 -2.52 -6.97 4.70
CA GLN A 136 -3.54 -8.02 4.64
C GLN A 136 -4.06 -8.37 6.04
N LEU A 137 -3.17 -8.45 7.02
CA LEU A 137 -3.52 -8.61 8.42
C LEU A 137 -4.36 -7.43 8.94
N GLY A 138 -3.99 -6.21 8.59
CA GLY A 138 -4.73 -5.00 8.93
C GLY A 138 -6.13 -4.96 8.31
N MET A 139 -6.23 -5.24 7.02
CA MET A 139 -7.52 -5.30 6.29
C MET A 139 -8.45 -6.35 6.90
N TYR A 140 -7.95 -7.56 7.14
CA TYR A 140 -8.76 -8.61 7.74
C TYR A 140 -9.18 -8.25 9.17
N GLY A 141 -8.27 -7.64 9.94
CA GLY A 141 -8.58 -7.15 11.29
C GLY A 141 -9.74 -6.15 11.33
N LEU A 142 -9.92 -5.33 10.29
CA LEU A 142 -11.06 -4.42 10.16
C LEU A 142 -12.37 -5.13 9.81
N GLN A 143 -12.32 -6.24 9.09
CA GLN A 143 -13.50 -7.01 8.69
C GLN A 143 -14.03 -7.91 9.80
N THR A 144 -13.20 -8.30 10.78
CA THR A 144 -13.67 -9.10 11.90
C THR A 144 -14.28 -8.24 13.00
N THR A 145 -15.41 -8.69 13.56
CA THR A 145 -16.08 -8.05 14.70
C THR A 145 -15.61 -8.56 16.06
N GLU A 146 -14.83 -9.65 16.07
CA GLU A 146 -14.34 -10.28 17.28
C GLU A 146 -13.11 -9.55 17.85
N PRO A 147 -13.20 -8.91 19.03
CA PRO A 147 -12.10 -8.11 19.58
C PRO A 147 -10.78 -8.88 19.77
N SER A 148 -10.86 -10.16 20.10
CA SER A 148 -9.69 -11.04 20.23
C SER A 148 -8.99 -11.26 18.90
N GLN A 149 -9.75 -11.40 17.84
CA GLN A 149 -9.23 -11.55 16.48
C GLN A 149 -8.63 -10.22 15.98
N GLN A 150 -9.33 -9.12 16.18
CA GLN A 150 -8.78 -7.79 15.85
C GLN A 150 -7.45 -7.55 16.54
N LYS A 151 -7.35 -7.89 17.83
CA LYS A 151 -6.11 -7.79 18.59
C LYS A 151 -5.02 -8.67 17.99
N LYS A 152 -5.31 -9.95 17.73
CA LYS A 152 -4.36 -10.91 17.13
C LYS A 152 -3.74 -10.36 15.86
N TYR A 153 -4.58 -9.92 14.90
CA TYR A 153 -4.10 -9.48 13.61
C TYR A 153 -3.42 -8.11 13.66
N SER A 154 -3.87 -7.20 14.53
CA SER A 154 -3.19 -5.93 14.73
C SER A 154 -1.81 -6.09 15.37
N GLU A 155 -1.65 -7.00 16.33
CA GLU A 155 -0.35 -7.30 16.94
C GLU A 155 0.61 -7.94 15.93
N ALA A 156 0.12 -8.85 15.09
CA ALA A 156 0.90 -9.46 14.03
C ALA A 156 1.34 -8.42 12.97
N ALA A 157 0.42 -7.55 12.52
CA ALA A 157 0.74 -6.50 11.58
C ALA A 157 1.76 -5.50 12.16
N ARG A 158 1.60 -5.10 13.43
CA ARG A 158 2.58 -4.25 14.13
C ARG A 158 3.96 -4.89 14.19
N TYR A 159 4.02 -6.16 14.52
CA TYR A 159 5.28 -6.89 14.58
C TYR A 159 6.03 -6.85 13.25
N LEU A 160 5.33 -7.06 12.14
CA LEU A 160 5.90 -6.95 10.82
C LEU A 160 6.36 -5.52 10.50
N MET A 161 5.53 -4.52 10.79
CA MET A 161 5.88 -3.13 10.55
C MET A 161 7.02 -2.64 11.46
N ASP A 162 7.13 -3.15 12.68
CA ASP A 162 8.27 -2.86 13.56
C ASP A 162 9.58 -3.43 12.99
N LYS A 163 9.55 -4.62 12.39
CA LYS A 163 10.69 -5.17 11.66
C LYS A 163 11.02 -4.37 10.41
N HIS A 164 9.99 -3.92 9.69
CA HIS A 164 10.16 -3.15 8.46
C HIS A 164 10.87 -1.80 8.66
N LYS A 165 10.82 -1.23 9.86
CA LYS A 165 11.46 0.07 10.17
C LYS A 165 12.93 0.17 9.79
N CYS A 166 13.67 -0.95 9.77
CA CYS A 166 15.06 -0.94 9.33
C CYS A 166 15.23 -0.70 7.82
N LEU A 167 14.15 -0.84 7.05
CA LEU A 167 14.10 -0.60 5.61
C LEU A 167 13.56 0.79 5.25
N GLU A 168 13.27 1.64 6.24
CA GLU A 168 12.65 2.94 6.03
C GLU A 168 13.59 4.09 6.31
N GLN A 169 13.40 5.19 5.59
CA GLN A 169 14.03 6.46 5.90
C GLN A 169 13.22 7.20 6.99
N LEU A 170 13.63 7.03 8.23
CA LEU A 170 12.98 7.65 9.40
C LEU A 170 13.90 8.59 10.18
N LEU A 171 15.20 8.55 9.91
CA LEU A 171 16.21 9.22 10.73
C LEU A 171 16.29 10.73 10.51
N ILE A 172 15.98 11.20 9.32
CA ILE A 172 16.06 12.62 8.96
C ILE A 172 14.65 13.19 9.00
N PRO A 173 14.30 14.01 9.99
CA PRO A 173 13.02 14.70 10.01
C PRO A 173 12.92 15.70 8.85
N ASP A 174 11.71 15.93 8.37
CA ASP A 174 11.38 16.87 7.28
C ASP A 174 12.12 16.61 5.96
N CYS A 175 12.66 15.40 5.81
CA CYS A 175 13.26 14.97 4.57
C CYS A 175 12.18 14.60 3.54
N ARG A 176 12.35 15.02 2.29
CA ARG A 176 11.47 14.62 1.16
C ARG A 176 11.35 13.12 0.98
N MET A 177 12.32 12.36 1.49
CA MET A 177 12.39 10.91 1.42
C MET A 177 11.88 10.22 2.67
N ARG A 178 11.36 10.98 3.66
CA ARG A 178 10.85 10.38 4.88
C ARG A 178 9.73 9.38 4.56
N GLY A 179 9.85 8.18 5.09
CA GLY A 179 8.94 7.08 4.82
C GLY A 179 9.24 6.30 3.54
N ALA A 180 10.18 6.74 2.70
CA ALA A 180 10.65 5.96 1.57
C ALA A 180 11.30 4.65 2.03
N THR A 181 11.17 3.61 1.24
CA THR A 181 11.57 2.26 1.61
C THR A 181 12.74 1.78 0.76
N LEU A 182 13.51 0.87 1.33
CA LEU A 182 14.56 0.14 0.62
C LEU A 182 14.00 -1.17 0.09
N ARG A 183 13.98 -1.31 -1.20
CA ARG A 183 13.66 -2.56 -1.84
C ARG A 183 14.90 -3.47 -1.87
N TYR A 184 14.80 -4.63 -1.24
CA TYR A 184 15.98 -5.46 -0.99
C TYR A 184 16.61 -6.03 -2.26
N TRP A 185 15.80 -6.48 -3.22
CA TRP A 185 16.29 -6.99 -4.49
C TRP A 185 17.12 -5.96 -5.24
N GLU A 186 16.57 -4.78 -5.37
CA GLU A 186 17.23 -3.68 -6.06
C GLU A 186 18.39 -3.12 -5.24
N ALA A 187 18.40 -3.30 -3.92
CA ALA A 187 19.52 -2.91 -3.08
C ALA A 187 20.78 -3.71 -3.38
N LEU A 188 20.65 -4.99 -3.71
CA LEU A 188 21.78 -5.79 -4.13
C LEU A 188 22.35 -5.31 -5.47
N ASP A 189 21.48 -4.94 -6.40
CA ASP A 189 21.86 -4.44 -7.72
C ASP A 189 22.31 -2.97 -7.67
N VAL A 190 21.64 -2.16 -6.87
CA VAL A 190 21.93 -0.73 -6.64
C VAL A 190 23.31 -0.52 -6.01
N TYR A 191 23.83 -1.50 -5.33
CA TYR A 191 25.21 -1.44 -4.80
C TYR A 191 26.26 -1.13 -5.87
N PHE A 192 25.96 -1.44 -7.12
CA PHE A 192 26.82 -1.19 -8.26
C PHE A 192 26.51 0.12 -9.00
N ILE A 193 25.46 0.83 -8.62
CA ILE A 193 25.11 2.11 -9.24
C ILE A 193 25.65 3.23 -8.35
N PRO A 194 26.64 3.98 -8.77
CA PRO A 194 27.20 5.09 -8.00
C PRO A 194 26.08 6.09 -7.65
N ASN A 195 26.09 6.59 -6.42
CA ASN A 195 25.21 7.66 -5.93
C ASN A 195 23.73 7.30 -5.78
N GLN A 196 23.39 6.06 -5.68
CA GLN A 196 22.02 5.67 -5.40
C GLN A 196 21.68 5.90 -3.94
N ALA A 197 20.61 6.62 -3.70
CA ALA A 197 19.97 6.62 -2.40
C ALA A 197 19.38 5.23 -2.17
N MET A 198 19.84 4.55 -1.14
CA MET A 198 19.38 3.19 -0.84
C MET A 198 17.90 3.15 -0.47
N ASN A 199 17.36 4.24 0.08
CA ASN A 199 15.94 4.40 0.36
C ASN A 199 15.36 5.40 -0.66
N SER A 200 14.68 4.89 -1.63
CA SER A 200 14.03 5.67 -2.69
C SER A 200 12.57 5.28 -2.79
N PRO A 201 11.64 6.20 -3.00
CA PRO A 201 10.28 5.83 -3.31
C PRO A 201 10.27 5.02 -4.61
N HIS A 202 9.48 3.98 -4.63
CA HIS A 202 9.30 3.10 -5.78
C HIS A 202 7.89 2.52 -5.77
N GLY A 203 7.50 1.81 -6.82
CA GLY A 203 6.13 1.31 -6.96
C GLY A 203 5.64 0.47 -5.77
N TRP A 204 6.48 -0.34 -5.17
CA TRP A 204 6.10 -1.18 -4.03
C TRP A 204 5.91 -0.41 -2.72
N THR A 205 6.40 0.82 -2.63
CA THR A 205 6.16 1.69 -1.46
C THR A 205 4.66 1.94 -1.22
N ALA A 206 3.83 1.78 -2.25
CA ALA A 206 2.37 1.83 -2.11
C ALA A 206 1.85 0.80 -1.09
N TRP A 207 2.49 -0.34 -0.97
CA TRP A 207 2.07 -1.41 -0.05
C TRP A 207 2.35 -1.04 1.41
N LYS A 208 3.45 -0.34 1.66
CA LYS A 208 3.71 0.24 2.97
C LYS A 208 2.67 1.29 3.35
N ILE A 209 2.28 2.15 2.40
CA ILE A 209 1.22 3.13 2.63
C ILE A 209 -0.06 2.43 3.08
N TYR A 210 -0.49 1.40 2.38
CA TYR A 210 -1.65 0.61 2.77
C TYR A 210 -1.48 -0.06 4.14
N ALA A 211 -0.31 -0.64 4.44
CA ALA A 211 -0.06 -1.29 5.72
C ALA A 211 -0.23 -0.31 6.88
N SER A 212 0.36 0.87 6.79
CA SER A 212 0.24 1.91 7.81
C SER A 212 -1.19 2.49 7.87
N TYR A 213 -1.84 2.68 6.72
CA TYR A 213 -3.23 3.13 6.66
C TYR A 213 -4.19 2.17 7.37
N TYR A 214 -4.16 0.88 7.05
CA TYR A 214 -5.04 -0.09 7.70
C TYR A 214 -4.72 -0.29 9.17
N LEU A 215 -3.44 -0.21 9.56
CA LEU A 215 -3.07 -0.20 10.97
C LEU A 215 -3.59 1.05 11.70
N TYR A 216 -3.53 2.23 11.07
CA TYR A 216 -4.15 3.42 11.64
C TYR A 216 -5.65 3.24 11.84
N LEU A 217 -6.38 2.75 10.85
CA LEU A 217 -7.83 2.51 10.96
C LEU A 217 -8.16 1.53 12.08
N LEU A 218 -7.35 0.48 12.24
CA LEU A 218 -7.57 -0.58 13.21
C LEU A 218 -7.18 -0.18 14.63
N THR A 219 -6.11 0.59 14.79
CA THR A 219 -5.52 0.89 16.11
C THR A 219 -5.76 2.33 16.58
N GLY A 220 -5.91 3.26 15.66
CA GLY A 220 -5.97 4.69 15.94
C GLY A 220 -4.64 5.31 16.37
N GLU A 221 -3.52 4.61 16.22
CA GLU A 221 -2.21 5.13 16.63
C GLU A 221 -1.73 6.20 15.67
N GLU A 222 -1.40 7.36 16.24
CA GLU A 222 -0.95 8.53 15.47
C GLU A 222 0.30 8.24 14.63
N PHE A 223 1.18 7.38 15.12
CA PHE A 223 2.38 7.00 14.39
C PHE A 223 2.03 6.50 12.97
N TYR A 224 1.05 5.63 12.83
CA TYR A 224 0.67 5.08 11.53
C TYR A 224 0.00 6.11 10.62
N LEU A 225 -0.72 7.10 11.20
CA LEU A 225 -1.26 8.22 10.42
C LEU A 225 -0.15 9.07 9.81
N THR A 226 0.83 9.45 10.61
CA THR A 226 1.96 10.25 10.14
C THR A 226 2.85 9.46 9.19
N ASP A 227 3.06 8.18 9.46
CA ASP A 227 3.88 7.29 8.66
C ASP A 227 3.34 7.12 7.24
N PHE A 228 2.04 6.85 7.07
CA PHE A 228 1.51 6.74 5.72
C PHE A 228 1.45 8.09 4.98
N MET A 229 1.23 9.20 5.68
CA MET A 229 1.26 10.54 5.06
C MET A 229 2.67 10.92 4.61
N ASP A 230 3.69 10.64 5.42
CA ASP A 230 5.09 10.83 5.05
C ASP A 230 5.45 9.98 3.83
N THR A 231 5.04 8.72 3.82
CA THR A 231 5.29 7.79 2.73
C THR A 231 4.57 8.21 1.45
N LEU A 232 3.34 8.71 1.55
CA LEU A 232 2.62 9.31 0.41
C LEU A 232 3.39 10.51 -0.16
N GLY A 233 3.89 11.37 0.71
CA GLY A 233 4.72 12.51 0.31
C GLY A 233 5.99 12.08 -0.42
N ALA A 234 6.64 11.01 0.04
CA ALA A 234 7.79 10.43 -0.65
C ALA A 234 7.39 9.84 -2.01
N CYS A 235 6.29 9.09 -2.09
CA CYS A 235 5.78 8.54 -3.35
C CYS A 235 5.39 9.60 -4.36
N ALA A 236 4.89 10.74 -3.93
CA ALA A 236 4.55 11.86 -4.83
C ALA A 236 5.77 12.36 -5.62
N GLN A 237 6.99 12.14 -5.13
CA GLN A 237 8.21 12.49 -5.84
C GLN A 237 8.43 11.64 -7.12
N ILE A 238 7.77 10.49 -7.23
CA ILE A 238 7.85 9.64 -8.44
C ILE A 238 7.16 10.30 -9.63
N MET A 239 6.23 11.22 -9.39
CA MET A 239 5.53 11.95 -10.44
C MET A 239 6.36 13.14 -10.90
N ARG A 240 6.62 13.22 -12.19
CA ARG A 240 7.32 14.32 -12.82
C ARG A 240 6.37 15.50 -13.09
N GLU A 241 6.93 16.66 -13.35
CA GLU A 241 6.17 17.87 -13.72
C GLU A 241 5.31 17.70 -14.98
N ASP A 242 5.71 16.81 -15.89
CA ASP A 242 4.97 16.46 -17.09
C ASP A 242 3.80 15.49 -16.84
N GLY A 243 3.58 15.09 -15.58
CA GLY A 243 2.52 14.16 -15.16
C GLY A 243 2.88 12.69 -15.37
N ASN A 244 4.05 12.36 -15.89
CA ASN A 244 4.49 10.99 -16.02
C ASN A 244 4.93 10.43 -14.68
N LEU A 245 4.40 9.26 -14.33
CA LEU A 245 4.81 8.50 -13.18
C LEU A 245 6.01 7.63 -13.54
N ARG A 246 7.02 7.63 -12.68
CA ARG A 246 8.23 6.82 -12.84
C ARG A 246 8.29 5.72 -11.80
N TRP A 247 9.09 4.71 -12.05
CA TRP A 247 9.23 3.59 -11.14
C TRP A 247 9.89 3.98 -9.81
N GLY A 248 10.88 4.84 -9.86
CA GLY A 248 11.59 5.33 -8.69
C GLY A 248 12.07 6.76 -8.86
N PHE A 249 12.50 7.35 -7.77
CA PHE A 249 13.02 8.70 -7.71
C PHE A 249 14.23 8.75 -6.78
N ILE A 250 15.32 9.30 -7.29
CA ILE A 250 16.50 9.61 -6.51
C ILE A 250 16.47 11.10 -6.24
N PRO A 251 16.36 11.52 -4.98
CA PRO A 251 16.33 12.93 -4.65
C PRO A 251 17.65 13.57 -5.02
N ASP A 252 17.58 14.84 -5.34
CA ASP A 252 18.76 15.68 -5.32
C ASP A 252 19.35 15.60 -3.90
N PRO A 253 20.49 15.01 -3.70
CA PRO A 253 21.13 15.10 -2.42
C PRO A 253 21.44 16.57 -2.18
N TYR A 254 21.06 17.09 -1.02
CA TYR A 254 21.59 18.36 -0.50
C TYR A 254 23.11 18.38 -0.45
N ILE A 255 23.69 17.27 -0.67
CA ILE A 255 25.08 17.11 -0.93
C ILE A 255 25.18 17.29 -2.45
N GLU A 256 25.45 18.50 -2.89
CA GLU A 256 26.38 18.62 -3.98
C GLU A 256 27.58 17.79 -3.56
N ALA A 257 27.50 16.52 -3.80
CA ALA A 257 28.67 15.71 -3.69
C ALA A 257 29.56 16.19 -4.83
N LYS A 258 30.30 17.22 -4.56
CA LYS A 258 31.52 17.51 -5.30
C LYS A 258 32.52 16.39 -5.02
N LEU A 259 32.04 15.21 -5.23
CA LEU A 259 32.85 14.04 -5.37
C LEU A 259 33.44 14.15 -6.77
N TYR A 260 34.43 14.97 -6.89
CA TYR A 260 35.26 14.95 -8.08
C TYR A 260 36.31 13.89 -7.90
N VAL A 261 36.64 13.32 -9.00
CA VAL A 261 37.70 12.36 -9.15
C VAL A 261 39.01 13.11 -9.02
N GLU A 262 39.74 12.91 -7.94
CA GLU A 262 41.13 13.38 -7.86
C GLU A 262 41.98 12.76 -8.98
N ASN A 263 41.58 11.57 -9.45
CA ASN A 263 42.20 10.92 -10.57
C ASN A 263 41.13 10.52 -11.62
N PRO A 264 41.03 11.22 -12.76
CA PRO A 264 40.06 10.93 -13.82
C PRO A 264 40.16 9.51 -14.41
N GLU A 265 41.30 8.83 -14.26
CA GLU A 265 41.48 7.47 -14.74
C GLU A 265 40.82 6.42 -13.83
N GLN A 266 40.42 6.82 -12.63
CA GLN A 266 39.74 5.95 -11.66
C GLN A 266 38.23 6.17 -11.61
N LYS A 267 37.60 6.40 -12.73
CA LYS A 267 36.17 6.73 -12.85
C LYS A 267 35.22 5.72 -12.19
N HIS A 268 35.66 4.50 -11.98
CA HIS A 268 34.86 3.41 -11.41
C HIS A 268 34.86 3.39 -9.89
N HIS A 269 35.50 4.30 -9.21
CA HIS A 269 35.51 4.37 -7.75
C HIS A 269 34.40 5.26 -7.15
N GLY A 270 33.23 5.23 -7.74
CA GLY A 270 32.08 5.96 -7.23
C GLY A 270 32.22 7.46 -7.30
N LEU A 271 32.97 7.94 -8.25
CA LEU A 271 33.33 9.33 -8.36
C LEU A 271 32.43 10.01 -9.33
N VAL A 272 31.77 10.97 -8.82
CA VAL A 272 30.73 11.72 -9.46
C VAL A 272 31.32 12.89 -10.17
N VAL A 273 30.92 13.04 -11.35
CA VAL A 273 31.08 14.26 -12.10
C VAL A 273 30.00 15.23 -11.67
N ASP A 274 30.31 16.50 -11.50
CA ASP A 274 29.42 17.59 -11.10
C ASP A 274 28.07 17.59 -11.83
N SER A 275 28.05 17.09 -13.05
CA SER A 275 26.85 17.05 -13.89
C SER A 275 25.83 15.99 -13.52
N ILE A 276 26.08 15.15 -12.50
CA ILE A 276 25.19 14.07 -12.09
C ILE A 276 24.40 14.44 -10.83
N VAL A 277 24.69 15.59 -10.26
CA VAL A 277 23.97 16.09 -9.11
C VAL A 277 22.65 16.67 -9.56
N GLY A 278 21.58 16.05 -9.21
CA GLY A 278 20.25 16.48 -9.55
C GLY A 278 19.22 15.38 -9.37
N GLU A 279 17.99 15.76 -9.37
CA GLU A 279 16.90 14.82 -9.29
C GLU A 279 16.91 13.87 -10.48
N GLN A 280 16.89 12.57 -10.18
CA GLN A 280 16.89 11.54 -11.20
C GLN A 280 15.66 10.65 -11.03
N TYR A 281 14.98 10.45 -12.14
CA TYR A 281 13.86 9.53 -12.21
C TYR A 281 14.30 8.22 -12.83
N LEU A 282 13.99 7.14 -12.13
CA LEU A 282 14.23 5.79 -12.63
C LEU A 282 12.99 5.33 -13.38
N ASP A 283 13.14 5.01 -14.62
CA ASP A 283 12.05 4.50 -15.45
C ASP A 283 11.65 3.09 -15.05
N MET A 284 12.63 2.28 -14.71
CA MET A 284 12.45 0.93 -14.16
C MET A 284 13.73 0.50 -13.46
N ILE A 285 13.61 -0.19 -12.34
CA ILE A 285 14.74 -0.90 -11.74
C ILE A 285 14.71 -2.34 -12.26
N SER A 286 15.82 -2.78 -12.83
CA SER A 286 15.99 -4.16 -13.26
C SER A 286 16.79 -4.92 -12.23
N PRO A 287 16.25 -6.00 -11.65
CA PRO A 287 17.00 -6.86 -10.75
C PRO A 287 18.15 -7.63 -11.44
N TRP A 288 18.22 -7.52 -12.75
CA TRP A 288 19.23 -8.20 -13.58
C TRP A 288 20.40 -7.31 -13.98
N LEU A 289 20.61 -6.22 -13.25
CA LEU A 289 21.77 -5.36 -13.44
C LEU A 289 23.05 -6.13 -13.12
N ARG A 290 23.88 -6.29 -14.11
CA ARG A 290 25.23 -6.84 -13.91
C ARG A 290 26.25 -5.72 -13.94
N PRO A 291 27.18 -5.67 -12.99
CA PRO A 291 28.16 -4.57 -12.90
C PRO A 291 29.09 -4.48 -14.11
N ASP A 292 29.24 -5.56 -14.84
CA ASP A 292 30.09 -5.72 -16.01
C ASP A 292 29.38 -5.41 -17.34
N ASP A 293 28.09 -5.07 -17.28
CA ASP A 293 27.33 -4.68 -18.47
C ASP A 293 27.40 -3.18 -18.68
N GLU A 294 28.17 -2.73 -19.65
CA GLU A 294 28.31 -1.31 -19.99
C GLU A 294 26.96 -0.63 -20.36
N ASN A 295 25.99 -1.44 -20.74
CA ASN A 295 24.63 -0.99 -21.09
C ASN A 295 23.65 -1.06 -19.91
N THR A 296 24.10 -1.44 -18.75
CA THR A 296 23.24 -1.64 -17.57
C THR A 296 22.41 -0.40 -17.27
N ILE A 297 22.99 0.78 -17.27
CA ILE A 297 22.28 2.05 -17.08
C ILE A 297 21.30 2.35 -18.21
N CYS A 298 21.62 1.91 -19.43
CA CYS A 298 20.77 2.12 -20.60
C CYS A 298 19.54 1.21 -20.56
N GLN A 299 19.60 0.05 -19.95
CA GLN A 299 18.43 -0.84 -19.80
C GLN A 299 17.31 -0.20 -18.98
N PHE A 300 17.62 0.69 -18.05
CA PHE A 300 16.62 1.46 -17.35
C PHE A 300 15.83 2.40 -18.27
N LYS A 301 16.45 2.92 -19.31
CA LYS A 301 15.81 3.84 -20.26
C LYS A 301 14.91 3.12 -21.26
N GLU A 302 15.21 1.88 -21.59
CA GLU A 302 14.54 1.14 -22.66
C GLU A 302 13.28 0.41 -22.20
N ARG A 303 13.15 0.09 -20.92
CA ARG A 303 12.04 -0.71 -20.40
C ARG A 303 10.80 0.07 -19.96
N GLY A 304 10.73 1.35 -20.28
CA GLY A 304 9.54 2.17 -20.17
C GLY A 304 8.81 2.09 -18.83
N GLY A 305 8.89 3.15 -18.02
CA GLY A 305 8.66 3.15 -16.62
C GLY A 305 7.27 2.79 -16.14
N ALA A 306 6.22 3.17 -16.70
CA ALA A 306 4.88 3.07 -16.11
C ALA A 306 4.16 1.73 -16.36
N GLY A 307 4.84 0.72 -16.84
CA GLY A 307 4.24 -0.59 -17.16
C GLY A 307 4.18 -1.58 -16.00
N ASP A 308 4.74 -1.23 -14.86
CA ASP A 308 4.69 -2.08 -13.67
C ASP A 308 3.37 -1.88 -12.94
N ASN A 309 2.69 -2.96 -12.61
CA ASN A 309 1.45 -2.95 -11.83
C ASN A 309 1.59 -2.18 -10.52
N THR A 310 2.75 -2.24 -9.90
CA THR A 310 3.02 -1.59 -8.61
C THR A 310 2.98 -0.08 -8.70
N VAL A 311 3.35 0.50 -9.84
CA VAL A 311 3.22 1.93 -10.09
C VAL A 311 1.74 2.35 -10.14
N GLN A 312 0.88 1.51 -10.69
CA GLN A 312 -0.56 1.76 -10.72
C GLN A 312 -1.19 1.74 -9.32
N GLU A 313 -0.67 0.90 -8.42
CA GLU A 313 -1.12 0.85 -7.03
C GLU A 313 -0.88 2.18 -6.28
N ILE A 314 0.12 2.95 -6.67
CA ILE A 314 0.35 4.29 -6.10
C ILE A 314 -0.85 5.21 -6.36
N PHE A 315 -1.40 5.21 -7.55
CA PHE A 315 -2.61 6.00 -7.83
C PHE A 315 -3.79 5.55 -7.00
N LYS A 316 -4.00 4.24 -6.88
CA LYS A 316 -5.10 3.68 -6.10
C LYS A 316 -4.95 4.02 -4.60
N VAL A 317 -3.75 3.85 -4.04
CA VAL A 317 -3.52 4.18 -2.63
C VAL A 317 -3.61 5.68 -2.38
N MET A 318 -3.16 6.53 -3.30
CA MET A 318 -3.34 7.97 -3.20
C MET A 318 -4.82 8.37 -3.22
N GLU A 319 -5.61 7.76 -4.08
CA GLU A 319 -7.05 7.99 -4.16
C GLU A 319 -7.73 7.60 -2.84
N GLU A 320 -7.53 6.38 -2.38
CA GLU A 320 -8.18 5.85 -1.18
C GLU A 320 -7.72 6.56 0.11
N CYS A 321 -6.41 6.74 0.29
CA CYS A 321 -5.86 7.24 1.54
C CYS A 321 -5.81 8.76 1.63
N ALA A 322 -5.73 9.48 0.52
CA ALA A 322 -5.53 10.92 0.54
C ALA A 322 -6.60 11.71 -0.21
N LEU A 323 -6.80 11.45 -1.51
CA LEU A 323 -7.61 12.35 -2.35
C LEU A 323 -9.09 12.37 -1.95
N THR A 324 -9.62 11.24 -1.50
CA THR A 324 -11.02 11.09 -1.11
C THR A 324 -11.25 11.12 0.40
N SER A 325 -10.17 11.24 1.18
CA SER A 325 -10.19 11.13 2.64
C SER A 325 -9.61 12.35 3.34
N ALA A 326 -10.26 12.78 4.41
CA ALA A 326 -9.73 13.74 5.37
C ALA A 326 -9.55 13.10 6.74
N TYR A 327 -8.61 13.61 7.53
CA TYR A 327 -8.27 13.05 8.84
C TYR A 327 -8.25 14.13 9.91
N VAL A 328 -8.83 13.83 11.07
CA VAL A 328 -8.78 14.70 12.25
C VAL A 328 -8.46 13.85 13.48
N LEU A 329 -7.31 14.10 14.06
CA LEU A 329 -6.89 13.51 15.32
C LEU A 329 -6.94 14.56 16.43
N ILE A 330 -7.63 14.28 17.52
CA ILE A 330 -7.66 15.10 18.71
C ILE A 330 -6.92 14.37 19.83
N ARG A 331 -5.76 14.88 20.19
CA ARG A 331 -4.91 14.31 21.24
C ARG A 331 -5.47 14.55 22.64
N LYS A 332 -4.92 13.86 23.64
CA LYS A 332 -5.33 14.00 25.04
C LYS A 332 -5.13 15.41 25.60
N ASP A 333 -4.11 16.12 25.16
CA ASP A 333 -3.85 17.52 25.54
C ASP A 333 -4.81 18.53 24.87
N GLY A 334 -5.56 18.07 23.86
CA GLY A 334 -6.50 18.87 23.08
C GLY A 334 -5.91 19.49 21.84
N SER A 335 -4.66 19.24 21.52
CA SER A 335 -4.07 19.59 20.24
C SER A 335 -4.73 18.78 19.11
N ILE A 336 -4.72 19.35 17.93
CA ILE A 336 -5.40 18.78 16.75
C ILE A 336 -4.39 18.63 15.65
N LEU A 337 -4.36 17.43 15.07
CA LEU A 337 -3.69 17.14 13.81
C LEU A 337 -4.77 16.94 12.75
N ALA A 338 -4.65 17.62 11.62
CA ALA A 338 -5.61 17.53 10.54
C ALA A 338 -4.90 17.42 9.18
N TYR A 339 -5.44 16.59 8.31
CA TYR A 339 -5.02 16.45 6.92
C TYR A 339 -6.24 16.55 6.01
N ASN A 340 -6.08 17.25 4.89
CA ASN A 340 -7.10 17.47 3.85
C ASN A 340 -8.38 18.13 4.37
N CYS A 341 -8.31 18.86 5.47
CA CYS A 341 -9.43 19.66 5.99
C CYS A 341 -8.95 20.77 6.91
N GLN A 342 -9.73 21.84 6.97
CA GLN A 342 -9.61 22.89 7.97
C GLN A 342 -10.44 22.55 9.19
N VAL A 343 -9.90 22.85 10.37
CA VAL A 343 -10.55 22.53 11.63
C VAL A 343 -10.60 23.75 12.55
N HIS A 344 -11.83 24.11 13.00
CA HIS A 344 -12.06 25.25 13.88
C HIS A 344 -12.90 24.81 15.08
N LYS A 345 -12.51 25.23 16.27
CA LYS A 345 -13.29 24.99 17.49
C LYS A 345 -14.15 26.20 17.82
N LYS A 346 -15.49 26.02 17.92
CA LYS A 346 -16.44 27.07 18.28
C LYS A 346 -17.54 26.49 19.16
N ASN A 347 -17.81 27.15 20.32
CA ASN A 347 -18.89 26.76 21.24
C ASN A 347 -18.89 25.27 21.62
N GLY A 348 -17.70 24.71 21.90
CA GLY A 348 -17.57 23.30 22.28
C GLY A 348 -17.75 22.28 21.15
N THR A 349 -17.99 22.76 19.93
CA THR A 349 -18.12 21.95 18.72
C THR A 349 -16.88 22.12 17.83
N LEU A 350 -16.38 21.05 17.29
CA LEU A 350 -15.34 21.04 16.28
C LEU A 350 -15.97 21.14 14.89
N HIS A 351 -15.65 22.20 14.17
CA HIS A 351 -16.11 22.41 12.80
C HIS A 351 -15.01 21.96 11.84
N ILE A 352 -15.36 21.05 10.95
CA ILE A 352 -14.47 20.45 9.96
C ILE A 352 -14.98 20.87 8.59
N ILE A 353 -14.07 21.36 7.76
CA ILE A 353 -14.34 21.76 6.38
C ILE A 353 -13.33 21.03 5.52
N PRO A 354 -13.74 19.99 4.76
CA PRO A 354 -12.85 19.33 3.79
C PRO A 354 -12.31 20.36 2.79
N ASP A 355 -11.04 20.23 2.44
CA ASP A 355 -10.36 21.18 1.56
C ASP A 355 -10.86 21.09 0.12
N GLU A 356 -11.26 19.87 -0.30
CA GLU A 356 -11.70 19.61 -1.66
C GLU A 356 -13.07 18.93 -1.72
N ALA A 357 -13.79 19.18 -2.80
CA ALA A 357 -15.14 18.63 -3.02
C ALA A 357 -15.14 17.11 -3.26
N ILE A 358 -14.02 16.54 -3.69
CA ILE A 358 -13.86 15.11 -3.94
C ILE A 358 -13.77 14.30 -2.65
N ILE A 359 -13.49 14.94 -1.51
CA ILE A 359 -13.39 14.25 -0.23
C ILE A 359 -14.76 13.70 0.15
N SER A 360 -14.87 12.41 0.18
CA SER A 360 -16.10 11.66 0.46
C SER A 360 -16.16 11.10 1.88
N LYS A 361 -15.02 11.09 2.60
CA LYS A 361 -14.88 10.46 3.90
C LYS A 361 -14.06 11.32 4.88
N VAL A 362 -14.49 11.42 6.11
CA VAL A 362 -13.72 12.05 7.20
C VAL A 362 -13.44 11.02 8.28
N HIS A 363 -12.17 10.73 8.50
CA HIS A 363 -11.70 9.90 9.59
C HIS A 363 -11.47 10.75 10.84
N LEU A 364 -12.07 10.32 11.94
CA LEU A 364 -12.00 10.99 13.23
C LEU A 364 -11.32 10.06 14.24
N ASN A 365 -10.33 10.56 14.94
CA ASN A 365 -9.78 9.90 16.10
C ASN A 365 -9.74 10.87 17.27
N THR A 366 -10.58 10.65 18.27
CA THR A 366 -10.78 11.61 19.35
C THR A 366 -10.50 10.98 20.71
N ALA A 367 -9.50 11.49 21.43
CA ALA A 367 -9.15 11.01 22.76
C ALA A 367 -10.19 11.36 23.85
N ARG A 368 -11.16 12.21 23.54
CA ARG A 368 -12.26 12.63 24.44
C ARG A 368 -13.55 12.87 23.65
N LYS A 369 -14.68 12.72 24.33
CA LYS A 369 -16.01 12.97 23.72
C LYS A 369 -16.06 14.37 23.11
N THR A 370 -16.24 14.45 21.82
CA THR A 370 -16.22 15.68 21.03
C THR A 370 -17.47 15.80 20.17
N ASN A 371 -18.07 16.97 20.12
CA ASN A 371 -19.14 17.27 19.18
C ASN A 371 -18.53 17.74 17.87
N ILE A 372 -18.97 17.19 16.77
CA ILE A 372 -18.45 17.42 15.42
C ILE A 372 -19.53 18.01 14.53
N SER A 373 -19.13 18.95 13.70
CA SER A 373 -19.93 19.50 12.61
C SER A 373 -19.07 19.54 11.36
N ILE A 374 -19.41 18.74 10.35
CA ILE A 374 -18.71 18.72 9.07
C ILE A 374 -19.53 19.50 8.06
N GLN A 375 -18.90 20.43 7.36
CA GLN A 375 -19.50 21.16 6.26
C GLN A 375 -18.88 20.69 4.95
N ALA A 376 -19.55 19.75 4.30
CA ALA A 376 -19.22 19.31 2.94
C ALA A 376 -20.05 20.08 1.91
N THR A 377 -19.71 19.95 0.63
CA THR A 377 -20.41 20.65 -0.47
C THR A 377 -21.93 20.47 -0.39
N GLY A 378 -22.63 21.53 -0.07
CA GLY A 378 -24.11 21.55 0.01
C GLY A 378 -24.74 20.83 1.20
N LYS A 379 -23.95 20.17 2.07
CA LYS A 379 -24.44 19.39 3.21
C LYS A 379 -23.77 19.81 4.52
N LYS A 380 -24.50 19.70 5.61
CA LYS A 380 -23.95 19.87 6.96
C LYS A 380 -24.28 18.63 7.79
N ILE A 381 -23.23 17.89 8.16
CA ILE A 381 -23.34 16.68 8.96
C ILE A 381 -22.97 17.01 10.42
N ARG A 382 -23.72 16.49 11.37
CA ARG A 382 -23.47 16.67 12.80
C ARG A 382 -23.36 15.31 13.49
N ALA A 383 -22.32 15.13 14.26
CA ALA A 383 -22.15 13.98 15.13
C ALA A 383 -21.91 14.46 16.58
N LYS A 384 -22.59 13.85 17.53
CA LYS A 384 -22.47 14.19 18.96
C LYS A 384 -21.62 13.16 19.68
N SER A 385 -20.81 13.64 20.61
CA SER A 385 -20.05 12.79 21.55
C SER A 385 -19.19 11.72 20.87
N VAL A 386 -18.54 12.07 19.76
CA VAL A 386 -17.61 11.17 19.07
C VAL A 386 -16.43 10.88 19.99
N LEU A 387 -16.08 9.63 20.13
CA LEU A 387 -14.93 9.13 20.92
C LEU A 387 -14.28 7.97 20.18
N GLY A 388 -12.95 7.93 20.19
CA GLY A 388 -12.14 6.91 19.51
C GLY A 388 -12.10 7.11 17.99
N CYS A 389 -11.75 6.04 17.29
CA CYS A 389 -11.65 6.03 15.84
C CYS A 389 -13.02 5.79 15.20
N LYS A 390 -13.39 6.65 14.28
CA LYS A 390 -14.63 6.56 13.49
C LYS A 390 -14.42 7.25 12.16
N TRP A 391 -15.18 6.85 11.16
CA TRP A 391 -15.29 7.62 9.92
C TRP A 391 -16.73 8.04 9.66
N ILE A 392 -16.88 9.10 8.90
CA ILE A 392 -18.17 9.67 8.50
C ILE A 392 -18.15 9.82 6.99
N GLU A 393 -19.04 9.13 6.32
CA GLU A 393 -19.28 9.28 4.88
C GLU A 393 -19.97 10.63 4.63
N LEU A 394 -19.58 11.31 3.56
CA LEU A 394 -20.10 12.63 3.19
C LEU A 394 -21.11 12.56 2.03
N ASN A 395 -21.28 11.39 1.42
CA ASN A 395 -22.17 11.16 0.27
C ASN A 395 -23.66 11.16 0.63
#